data_6a57da0b72845140ae5a39e0bca015f9
#
_entry.id   6a57da0b72845140ae5a39e0bca015f9
#
_cell.length_a   1.000
_cell.length_b   1.000
_cell.length_c   1.000
_cell.angle_alpha   90.00
_cell.angle_beta   90.00
_cell.angle_gamma   90.00
#
_symmetry.space_group_name_H-M   'P 1'
#
loop_
_entity.id
_entity.type
_entity.pdbx_description
1 polymer ?
#
loop_
_entity_poly.entity_id
_entity_poly.type
_entity_poly.pdbx_seq_one_letter_code
_entity_poly.pdbx_strand_id
1 'polypeptide(L)'
;MLDEIYLIISILLAGEILVKIECLRQSELLWKIVLSTDDEPNVSSLWLGKYQMRYGASLLRMGGIGGVGTGEAYRHQGFARRIMDESKAWMSNQDFDVAMLFGIRNFYHKFGYATVLPET
;
A
#
# COMPACT_ATOMS: atom_id res chain seq x y z
N MET A 1 -9.30 -6.84 -20.10
CA MET A 1 -9.24 -6.95 -19.80
C MET A 1 -8.54 -7.13 -19.32
N LEU A 2 -8.06 -7.01 -18.81
CA LEU A 2 -7.40 -7.19 -18.49
C LEU A 2 -6.81 -7.11 -17.39
N ASP A 3 -6.50 -7.72 -16.82
CA ASP A 3 -5.88 -7.92 -15.55
C ASP A 3 -4.46 -7.50 -15.62
N GLU A 4 -4.22 -6.27 -15.33
CA GLU A 4 -2.88 -5.77 -15.30
C GLU A 4 -2.28 -6.20 -13.96
N ILE A 5 -1.37 -7.14 -14.05
CA ILE A 5 -0.57 -7.53 -12.90
C ILE A 5 0.69 -6.70 -12.97
N TYR A 6 0.79 -5.74 -12.07
CA TYR A 6 2.04 -4.98 -11.94
C TYR A 6 2.93 -5.76 -11.01
N LEU A 7 3.86 -6.48 -11.60
CA LEU A 7 4.78 -7.29 -10.83
C LEU A 7 5.93 -6.42 -10.37
N ILE A 8 5.91 -6.08 -9.10
CA ILE A 8 7.04 -5.39 -8.48
C ILE A 8 7.84 -6.47 -7.78
N ILE A 9 8.87 -6.95 -8.44
CA ILE A 9 9.76 -7.92 -7.80
C ILE A 9 10.85 -7.12 -7.10
N SER A 10 10.77 -7.08 -5.80
CA SER A 10 11.82 -6.51 -5.00
C SER A 10 12.50 -7.64 -4.26
N ILE A 11 13.67 -8.01 -4.74
CA ILE A 11 14.46 -9.05 -4.08
C ILE A 11 15.28 -8.36 -3.01
N LEU A 12 14.88 -8.56 -1.77
CA LEU A 12 15.63 -8.05 -0.65
C LEU A 12 16.31 -9.21 0.04
N LEU A 13 17.63 -9.20 0.00
CA LEU A 13 18.42 -10.15 0.75
C LEU A 13 18.70 -9.55 2.12
N ALA A 14 17.65 -9.31 2.90
CA ALA A 14 17.82 -8.86 4.26
C ALA A 14 17.61 -10.09 5.15
N GLY A 15 18.68 -10.60 5.72
CA GLY A 15 18.56 -11.75 6.57
C GLY A 15 18.09 -12.99 5.84
N GLU A 16 18.46 -13.10 4.56
CA GLU A 16 18.19 -14.28 3.74
C GLU A 16 16.70 -14.55 3.45
N ILE A 17 15.84 -13.58 3.67
CA ILE A 17 14.42 -13.72 3.33
C ILE A 17 14.17 -13.15 1.95
N LEU A 18 13.71 -14.00 1.05
CA LEU A 18 13.33 -13.59 -0.28
C LEU A 18 11.89 -13.09 -0.22
N VAL A 19 11.68 -11.86 -0.69
CA VAL A 19 10.38 -11.20 -0.61
C VAL A 19 9.91 -10.87 -2.01
N LYS A 20 8.64 -11.15 -2.29
CA LYS A 20 8.00 -10.79 -3.54
C LYS A 20 6.82 -9.88 -3.23
N ILE A 21 6.77 -8.73 -3.88
CA ILE A 21 5.67 -7.78 -3.72
C ILE A 21 4.94 -7.66 -5.05
N GLU A 22 3.63 -7.85 -5.02
CA GLU A 22 2.79 -7.78 -6.20
C GLU A 22 1.69 -6.76 -6.00
N CYS A 23 1.38 -6.01 -7.06
CA CYS A 23 0.23 -5.13 -7.09
C CYS A 23 -0.80 -5.78 -8.01
N LEU A 24 -1.88 -6.28 -7.43
CA LEU A 24 -2.88 -7.05 -8.14
C LEU A 24 -4.14 -6.22 -8.34
N ARG A 25 -4.53 -6.03 -9.59
CA ARG A 25 -5.74 -5.28 -9.88
C ARG A 25 -6.96 -6.15 -9.57
N GLN A 26 -7.84 -5.65 -8.72
CA GLN A 26 -9.05 -6.36 -8.33
C GLN A 26 -10.27 -5.90 -9.14
N SER A 27 -10.28 -4.62 -9.51
CA SER A 27 -11.35 -4.05 -10.31
C SER A 27 -10.81 -2.79 -10.98
N GLU A 28 -11.68 -2.03 -11.66
CA GLU A 28 -11.25 -0.80 -12.30
C GLU A 28 -10.62 0.20 -11.34
N LEU A 29 -11.11 0.22 -10.11
CA LEU A 29 -10.73 1.23 -9.14
C LEU A 29 -10.13 0.66 -7.86
N LEU A 30 -9.73 -0.60 -7.87
CA LEU A 30 -9.25 -1.25 -6.66
C LEU A 30 -8.07 -2.17 -6.96
N TRP A 31 -7.03 -2.04 -6.18
CA TRP A 31 -5.83 -2.89 -6.24
C TRP A 31 -5.53 -3.45 -4.87
N LYS A 32 -4.83 -4.55 -4.85
CA LYS A 32 -4.30 -5.13 -3.62
C LYS A 32 -2.80 -5.27 -3.77
N ILE A 33 -2.06 -4.74 -2.81
CA ILE A 33 -0.62 -4.89 -2.77
C ILE A 33 -0.30 -5.96 -1.74
N VAL A 34 0.41 -6.99 -2.19
CA VAL A 34 0.63 -8.20 -1.41
C VAL A 34 2.12 -8.50 -1.36
N LEU A 35 2.61 -8.75 -0.17
CA LEU A 35 3.98 -9.20 0.06
C LEU A 35 3.97 -10.66 0.45
N SER A 36 4.75 -11.45 -0.25
CA SER A 36 4.88 -12.88 0.00
C SER A 36 6.33 -13.23 0.25
N THR A 37 6.57 -14.27 1.05
CA THR A 37 7.91 -14.82 1.25
C THR A 37 8.01 -16.16 0.52
N ASP A 38 9.19 -16.76 0.52
CA ASP A 38 9.38 -18.08 -0.08
C ASP A 38 8.49 -19.14 0.56
N ASP A 39 8.26 -18.99 1.87
CA ASP A 39 7.55 -19.99 2.64
C ASP A 39 6.06 -19.76 2.70
N GLU A 40 5.63 -18.52 2.55
CA GLU A 40 4.22 -18.17 2.80
C GLU A 40 3.73 -17.07 1.86
N PRO A 41 2.60 -17.29 1.18
CA PRO A 41 2.00 -16.21 0.39
C PRO A 41 1.24 -15.26 1.29
N ASN A 42 1.17 -14.00 0.87
CA ASN A 42 0.34 -12.99 1.51
C ASN A 42 0.60 -12.84 3.00
N VAL A 43 1.85 -12.57 3.37
CA VAL A 43 2.19 -12.33 4.77
C VAL A 43 1.89 -10.90 5.19
N SER A 44 1.81 -9.98 4.24
CA SER A 44 1.46 -8.59 4.50
C SER A 44 0.74 -8.03 3.28
N SER A 45 -0.28 -7.23 3.49
CA SER A 45 -1.04 -6.69 2.37
C SER A 45 -1.76 -5.41 2.73
N LEU A 46 -2.18 -4.69 1.68
CA LEU A 46 -3.06 -3.54 1.83
C LEU A 46 -3.95 -3.43 0.59
N TRP A 47 -5.05 -2.71 0.75
CA TRP A 47 -5.96 -2.38 -0.34
C TRP A 47 -5.72 -0.93 -0.75
N LEU A 48 -5.79 -0.66 -2.04
CA LEU A 48 -5.61 0.68 -2.57
C LEU A 48 -6.71 0.96 -3.58
N GLY A 49 -7.55 1.94 -3.24
CA GLY A 49 -8.63 2.35 -4.12
C GLY A 49 -8.31 3.67 -4.80
N LYS A 50 -8.86 3.86 -5.98
CA LYS A 50 -8.70 5.10 -6.72
C LYS A 50 -9.96 5.96 -6.56
N TYR A 51 -9.77 7.19 -6.08
CA TYR A 51 -10.86 8.13 -5.81
C TYR A 51 -10.55 9.48 -6.41
N GLN A 52 -11.57 10.30 -6.50
CA GLN A 52 -11.40 11.71 -6.80
C GLN A 52 -11.68 12.51 -5.53
N MET A 53 -10.82 13.46 -5.24
CA MET A 53 -10.97 14.33 -4.09
C MET A 53 -11.10 15.76 -4.58
N ARG A 54 -12.15 16.45 -4.13
CA ARG A 54 -12.30 17.86 -4.43
C ARG A 54 -11.53 18.69 -3.42
N TYR A 55 -10.67 19.55 -3.91
CA TYR A 55 -9.93 20.47 -3.07
C TYR A 55 -10.08 21.86 -3.67
N GLY A 56 -11.00 22.68 -3.09
CA GLY A 56 -11.35 23.95 -3.68
C GLY A 56 -11.97 23.74 -5.06
N ALA A 57 -11.40 24.38 -6.07
CA ALA A 57 -11.86 24.26 -7.46
C ALA A 57 -11.18 23.11 -8.21
N SER A 58 -10.28 22.40 -7.55
CA SER A 58 -9.49 21.33 -8.17
C SER A 58 -10.06 19.96 -7.86
N LEU A 59 -9.88 19.04 -8.80
CA LEU A 59 -10.15 17.63 -8.58
C LEU A 59 -8.80 16.92 -8.55
N LEU A 60 -8.54 16.27 -7.43
CA LEU A 60 -7.29 15.53 -7.24
C LEU A 60 -7.56 14.05 -7.36
N ARG A 61 -6.58 13.33 -7.91
CA ARG A 61 -6.62 11.88 -7.95
C ARG A 61 -6.05 11.36 -6.63
N MET A 62 -6.89 10.67 -5.89
CA MET A 62 -6.54 10.23 -4.54
C MET A 62 -6.45 8.72 -4.46
N GLY A 63 -5.36 8.23 -3.89
CA GLY A 63 -5.25 6.83 -3.52
C GLY A 63 -5.70 6.65 -2.09
N GLY A 64 -6.72 5.81 -1.88
CA GLY A 64 -7.20 5.49 -0.55
C GLY A 64 -6.65 4.14 -0.10
N ILE A 65 -5.87 4.14 0.96
CA ILE A 65 -5.24 2.93 1.49
C ILE A 65 -6.04 2.43 2.67
N GLY A 66 -6.35 1.14 2.67
CA GLY A 66 -7.05 0.51 3.76
C GLY A 66 -6.61 -0.93 3.94
N GLY A 67 -7.04 -1.53 5.06
CA GLY A 67 -6.79 -2.93 5.32
C GLY A 67 -5.33 -3.30 5.40
N VAL A 68 -4.47 -2.39 5.86
CA VAL A 68 -3.05 -2.70 6.03
C VAL A 68 -2.91 -3.73 7.15
N GLY A 69 -2.31 -4.86 6.83
CA GLY A 69 -2.14 -5.92 7.82
C GLY A 69 -0.97 -6.81 7.53
N THR A 70 -0.40 -7.35 8.60
CA THR A 70 0.70 -8.30 8.52
C THR A 70 0.33 -9.48 9.40
N GLY A 71 0.54 -10.69 8.89
CA GLY A 71 0.30 -11.90 9.65
C GLY A 71 1.07 -11.88 10.97
N GLU A 72 0.45 -12.37 12.03
CA GLU A 72 1.01 -12.28 13.37
C GLU A 72 2.43 -12.84 13.47
N ALA A 73 2.67 -13.96 12.80
CA ALA A 73 3.98 -14.62 12.83
C ALA A 73 5.05 -13.82 12.09
N TYR A 74 4.67 -12.84 11.31
CA TYR A 74 5.59 -12.07 10.44
C TYR A 74 5.72 -10.62 10.85
N ARG A 75 5.17 -10.24 11.99
CA ARG A 75 5.26 -8.86 12.48
C ARG A 75 6.66 -8.55 12.96
N HIS A 76 6.95 -7.24 13.02
CA HIS A 76 8.24 -6.72 13.51
C HIS A 76 9.42 -7.08 12.61
N GLN A 77 9.17 -7.39 11.34
CA GLN A 77 10.21 -7.68 10.36
C GLN A 77 10.29 -6.63 9.25
N GLY A 78 9.53 -5.54 9.39
CA GLY A 78 9.57 -4.45 8.44
C GLY A 78 8.72 -4.66 7.20
N PHE A 79 7.87 -5.68 7.17
CA PHE A 79 7.06 -5.95 6.00
C PHE A 79 5.99 -4.90 5.74
N ALA A 80 5.36 -4.38 6.81
CA ALA A 80 4.37 -3.32 6.65
C ALA A 80 5.02 -2.06 6.06
N ARG A 81 6.20 -1.70 6.54
CA ARG A 81 6.94 -0.56 5.98
C ARG A 81 7.22 -0.79 4.51
N ARG A 82 7.59 -2.01 4.18
CA ARG A 82 7.92 -2.36 2.80
C ARG A 82 6.75 -2.15 1.87
N ILE A 83 5.57 -2.66 2.23
CA ILE A 83 4.40 -2.49 1.36
C ILE A 83 3.91 -1.05 1.35
N MET A 84 4.07 -0.32 2.44
CA MET A 84 3.73 1.11 2.46
C MET A 84 4.63 1.90 1.52
N ASP A 85 5.93 1.64 1.54
CA ASP A 85 6.87 2.32 0.66
C ASP A 85 6.58 1.97 -0.81
N GLU A 86 6.31 0.70 -1.08
CA GLU A 86 5.99 0.27 -2.44
C GLU A 86 4.67 0.87 -2.93
N SER A 87 3.69 1.00 -2.04
CA SER A 87 2.43 1.62 -2.42
C SER A 87 2.60 3.09 -2.79
N LYS A 88 3.46 3.80 -2.08
CA LYS A 88 3.75 5.20 -2.40
C LYS A 88 4.45 5.31 -3.74
N ALA A 89 5.42 4.46 -3.99
CA ALA A 89 6.13 4.45 -5.27
C ALA A 89 5.17 4.13 -6.41
N TRP A 90 4.31 3.15 -6.22
CA TRP A 90 3.33 2.76 -7.23
C TRP A 90 2.37 3.90 -7.53
N MET A 91 1.83 4.55 -6.49
CA MET A 91 0.92 5.67 -6.68
C MET A 91 1.60 6.83 -7.41
N SER A 92 2.85 7.09 -7.07
CA SER A 92 3.60 8.16 -7.72
C SER A 92 3.76 7.90 -9.22
N ASN A 93 3.94 6.64 -9.59
CA ASN A 93 4.09 6.25 -11.00
C ASN A 93 2.76 6.21 -11.75
N GLN A 94 1.64 6.18 -11.04
CA GLN A 94 0.31 6.10 -11.64
C GLN A 94 -0.44 7.43 -11.63
N ASP A 95 0.28 8.52 -11.41
CA ASP A 95 -0.29 9.87 -11.45
C ASP A 95 -1.33 10.16 -10.36
N PHE A 96 -1.18 9.56 -9.21
CA PHE A 96 -1.97 9.97 -8.05
C PHE A 96 -1.41 11.26 -7.47
N ASP A 97 -2.28 12.16 -7.09
CA ASP A 97 -1.87 13.46 -6.53
C ASP A 97 -1.70 13.39 -5.02
N VAL A 98 -2.55 12.63 -4.35
CA VAL A 98 -2.55 12.51 -2.90
C VAL A 98 -2.88 11.09 -2.49
N ALA A 99 -2.51 10.74 -1.27
CA ALA A 99 -2.88 9.47 -0.67
C ALA A 99 -3.52 9.72 0.68
N MET A 100 -4.55 8.95 0.99
CA MET A 100 -5.24 9.02 2.26
C MET A 100 -5.38 7.63 2.84
N LEU A 101 -5.32 7.52 4.14
CA LEU A 101 -5.59 6.25 4.79
C LEU A 101 -6.32 6.48 6.11
N PHE A 102 -7.08 5.47 6.52
CA PHE A 102 -7.67 5.41 7.84
C PHE A 102 -6.96 4.29 8.57
N GLY A 103 -6.43 4.60 9.74
CA GLY A 103 -5.64 3.61 10.43
C GLY A 103 -5.41 3.98 11.88
N ILE A 104 -4.46 3.30 12.48
CA ILE A 104 -4.12 3.47 13.89
C ILE A 104 -3.50 4.85 14.10
N ARG A 105 -4.05 5.59 15.07
CA ARG A 105 -3.54 6.93 15.41
C ARG A 105 -2.04 6.87 15.74
N ASN A 106 -1.30 7.85 15.22
CA ASN A 106 0.13 8.01 15.47
C ASN A 106 1.00 6.85 14.96
N PHE A 107 0.43 5.95 14.17
CA PHE A 107 1.19 4.84 13.62
C PHE A 107 1.80 5.19 12.26
N TYR A 108 1.01 5.85 11.40
CA TYR A 108 1.40 6.04 10.01
C TYR A 108 2.28 7.27 9.75
N HIS A 109 2.53 8.08 10.77
CA HIS A 109 3.41 9.25 10.61
C HIS A 109 4.81 8.84 10.16
N LYS A 110 5.29 7.72 10.65
CA LYS A 110 6.61 7.23 10.29
C LYS A 110 6.71 6.82 8.82
N PHE A 111 5.58 6.71 8.14
CA PHE A 111 5.54 6.41 6.70
C PHE A 111 5.30 7.65 5.86
N GLY A 112 5.34 8.83 6.45
CA GLY A 112 5.16 10.08 5.72
C GLY A 112 3.75 10.62 5.69
N TYR A 113 2.85 10.04 6.47
CA TYR A 113 1.47 10.50 6.54
C TYR A 113 1.27 11.47 7.71
N ALA A 114 0.39 12.44 7.52
CA ALA A 114 0.05 13.40 8.55
C ALA A 114 -1.45 13.32 8.83
N THR A 115 -1.82 13.56 10.07
CA THR A 115 -3.22 13.59 10.46
C THR A 115 -3.85 14.89 9.96
N VAL A 116 -4.87 14.77 9.11
CA VAL A 116 -5.57 15.95 8.57
C VAL A 116 -7.01 16.04 9.02
N LEU A 117 -7.58 14.92 9.47
CA LEU A 117 -8.95 14.88 9.97
C LEU A 117 -8.92 14.25 11.34
N PRO A 118 -9.28 14.99 12.38
CA PRO A 118 -9.31 14.42 13.71
C PRO A 118 -10.42 13.40 13.83
N GLU A 119 -10.17 12.34 14.58
CA GLU A 119 -11.21 11.38 14.91
C GLU A 119 -12.13 11.96 15.94
N THR A 120 -13.42 11.73 15.75
CA THR A 120 -14.43 12.13 16.74
C THR A 120 -14.87 10.94 17.56
#